data_309e7af3caa14dd448c230256fff2733
#
_entry.id   309e7af3caa14dd448c230256fff2733
#
_cell.length_a   1.000
_cell.length_b   1.000
_cell.length_c   1.000
_cell.angle_alpha   90.00
_cell.angle_beta   90.00
_cell.angle_gamma   90.00
#
_symmetry.space_group_name_H-M   'P 1'
#
loop_
_entity.id
_entity.type
_entity.pdbx_description
1 polymer ?
#
loop_
_entity_poly.entity_id
_entity_poly.type
_entity_poly.pdbx_seq_one_letter_code
_entity_poly.pdbx_strand_id
1 'polypeptide(L)'
;GPDITNSVEKLVSIDAGQTFQTIAGFGASDCWSPAFVGKSWTSHRAGITELLFSSEIVGGKPKGIGLSQWRVNLGGGSAAQGEASGIEDKSRRAESYLTDDLTYDWTRCEGQRYFMDRAKELGCNNFVLFSNTPPVQYTYNGKGFSARGGLSNLKPEHYGDFAGYMADVAARYTGEGYHISHISPVN
;
A
#
# COMPACT_ATOMS: atom_id res chain seq x y z
N GLY A 1 10.28 -36.38 9.56
CA GLY A 1 9.24 -35.37 9.53
C GLY A 1 8.07 -35.81 10.38
N PRO A 2 7.25 -34.91 10.99
CA PRO A 2 6.12 -35.32 11.77
C PRO A 2 5.11 -36.08 10.88
N ASP A 3 4.68 -37.27 11.33
CA ASP A 3 3.59 -38.01 10.74
C ASP A 3 2.32 -37.15 10.83
N ILE A 4 1.92 -36.56 9.71
CA ILE A 4 0.62 -35.94 9.58
C ILE A 4 -0.38 -37.06 9.36
N THR A 5 -0.90 -37.64 10.44
CA THR A 5 -2.09 -38.47 10.39
C THR A 5 -3.26 -37.55 10.08
N ASN A 6 -3.61 -37.47 8.79
CA ASN A 6 -4.73 -36.69 8.30
C ASN A 6 -6.05 -37.28 8.79
N SER A 7 -6.60 -36.73 9.86
CA SER A 7 -8.06 -36.75 10.01
C SER A 7 -8.62 -35.68 9.07
N VAL A 8 -9.18 -36.07 7.93
CA VAL A 8 -9.87 -35.17 7.01
C VAL A 8 -11.19 -34.75 7.66
N GLU A 9 -11.20 -33.57 8.30
CA GLU A 9 -12.41 -33.04 8.93
C GLU A 9 -13.38 -32.44 7.90
N LYS A 10 -12.89 -32.05 6.73
CA LYS A 10 -13.70 -31.45 5.66
C LYS A 10 -13.14 -31.80 4.29
N LEU A 11 -13.99 -32.32 3.42
CA LEU A 11 -13.66 -32.51 2.01
C LEU A 11 -14.10 -31.28 1.21
N VAL A 12 -13.17 -30.66 0.49
CA VAL A 12 -13.45 -29.61 -0.48
C VAL A 12 -13.25 -30.18 -1.88
N SER A 13 -14.31 -30.19 -2.68
CA SER A 13 -14.25 -30.60 -4.09
C SER A 13 -14.20 -29.37 -4.98
N ILE A 14 -13.23 -29.34 -5.90
CA ILE A 14 -13.11 -28.30 -6.92
C ILE A 14 -13.49 -28.94 -8.27
N ASP A 15 -14.55 -28.44 -8.90
CA ASP A 15 -14.94 -28.82 -10.24
C ASP A 15 -14.45 -27.75 -11.23
N ALA A 16 -13.35 -28.02 -11.94
CA ALA A 16 -12.76 -27.11 -12.90
C ALA A 16 -13.64 -26.91 -14.17
N GLY A 17 -14.64 -27.76 -14.39
CA GLY A 17 -15.63 -27.59 -15.45
C GLY A 17 -16.72 -26.57 -15.14
N GLN A 18 -16.85 -26.17 -13.87
CA GLN A 18 -17.83 -25.19 -13.42
C GLN A 18 -17.14 -23.84 -13.17
N THR A 19 -17.39 -22.88 -14.04
CA THR A 19 -16.84 -21.53 -13.94
C THR A 19 -17.91 -20.52 -13.54
N PHE A 20 -17.54 -19.53 -12.72
CA PHE A 20 -18.42 -18.45 -12.28
C PHE A 20 -17.85 -17.10 -12.75
N GLN A 21 -17.51 -16.20 -11.82
CA GLN A 21 -16.90 -14.92 -12.15
C GLN A 21 -15.42 -15.05 -12.52
N THR A 22 -14.93 -14.09 -13.31
CA THR A 22 -13.49 -13.94 -13.54
C THR A 22 -12.84 -13.25 -12.34
N ILE A 23 -11.79 -13.86 -11.79
CA ILE A 23 -10.98 -13.25 -10.75
C ILE A 23 -10.08 -12.19 -11.41
N ALA A 24 -10.19 -10.92 -10.98
CA ALA A 24 -9.40 -9.83 -11.52
C ALA A 24 -7.92 -9.92 -11.13
N GLY A 25 -7.60 -10.53 -9.99
CA GLY A 25 -6.23 -10.71 -9.53
C GLY A 25 -6.14 -11.02 -8.04
N PHE A 26 -4.92 -11.24 -7.59
CA PHE A 26 -4.58 -11.41 -6.18
C PHE A 26 -3.65 -10.29 -5.75
N GLY A 27 -3.95 -9.64 -4.66
CA GLY A 27 -3.19 -8.48 -4.20
C GLY A 27 -2.95 -8.46 -2.70
N ALA A 28 -2.09 -7.55 -2.30
CA ALA A 28 -1.84 -7.20 -0.91
C ALA A 28 -1.68 -5.69 -0.75
N SER A 29 -1.58 -5.22 0.48
CA SER A 29 -1.44 -3.80 0.81
C SER A 29 -0.04 -3.50 1.33
N ASP A 30 0.48 -2.33 0.98
CA ASP A 30 1.75 -1.80 1.49
C ASP A 30 1.62 -1.16 2.87
N CYS A 31 0.47 -1.18 3.47
CA CYS A 31 0.21 -0.50 4.73
C CYS A 31 0.78 -1.30 5.92
N TRP A 32 1.78 -0.83 6.57
CA TRP A 32 2.61 0.40 6.43
C TRP A 32 4.06 0.01 6.15
N SER A 33 4.42 -1.21 6.57
CA SER A 33 5.80 -1.70 6.66
C SER A 33 6.58 -1.66 5.34
N PRO A 34 6.02 -1.98 4.17
CA PRO A 34 6.74 -1.89 2.90
C PRO A 34 7.36 -0.52 2.61
N ALA A 35 6.71 0.59 2.97
CA ALA A 35 7.31 1.91 2.83
C ALA A 35 8.57 2.06 3.68
N PHE A 36 8.50 1.62 4.95
CA PHE A 36 9.66 1.61 5.85
C PHE A 36 10.76 0.65 5.37
N VAL A 37 10.40 -0.57 5.00
CA VAL A 37 11.33 -1.59 4.49
C VAL A 37 12.02 -1.12 3.21
N GLY A 38 11.27 -0.56 2.28
CA GLY A 38 11.81 -0.03 1.01
C GLY A 38 12.83 1.08 1.21
N LYS A 39 12.69 1.89 2.25
CA LYS A 39 13.61 2.97 2.59
C LYS A 39 14.79 2.49 3.44
N SER A 40 14.55 1.63 4.42
CA SER A 40 15.49 1.32 5.50
C SER A 40 16.21 -0.02 5.33
N TRP A 41 15.61 -1.00 4.66
CA TRP A 41 16.18 -2.35 4.49
C TRP A 41 16.77 -2.55 3.10
N THR A 42 17.68 -1.68 2.71
CA THR A 42 18.21 -1.58 1.35
C THR A 42 18.86 -2.88 0.82
N SER A 43 19.45 -3.69 1.69
CA SER A 43 20.06 -5.00 1.34
C SER A 43 19.03 -6.13 1.16
N HIS A 44 17.80 -5.96 1.64
CA HIS A 44 16.77 -7.03 1.64
C HIS A 44 15.59 -6.72 0.71
N ARG A 45 15.32 -5.44 0.44
CA ARG A 45 14.13 -5.00 -0.29
C ARG A 45 13.97 -5.64 -1.67
N ALA A 46 15.09 -5.91 -2.39
CA ALA A 46 15.05 -6.56 -3.70
C ALA A 46 14.53 -8.00 -3.61
N GLY A 47 15.04 -8.79 -2.67
CA GLY A 47 14.57 -10.16 -2.43
C GLY A 47 13.11 -10.20 -1.95
N ILE A 48 12.72 -9.27 -1.07
CA ILE A 48 11.34 -9.17 -0.59
C ILE A 48 10.38 -8.89 -1.75
N THR A 49 10.71 -7.93 -2.62
CA THR A 49 9.86 -7.61 -3.78
C THR A 49 9.82 -8.74 -4.80
N GLU A 50 10.90 -9.49 -5.00
CA GLU A 50 10.89 -10.69 -5.83
C GLU A 50 9.94 -11.76 -5.28
N LEU A 51 9.99 -12.03 -3.97
CA LEU A 51 9.08 -12.98 -3.32
C LEU A 51 7.61 -12.58 -3.43
N LEU A 52 7.29 -11.29 -3.43
CA LEU A 52 5.92 -10.79 -3.55
C LEU A 52 5.41 -10.81 -5.00
N PHE A 53 6.20 -10.33 -5.95
CA PHE A 53 5.70 -9.98 -7.28
C PHE A 53 6.13 -10.92 -8.40
N SER A 54 7.23 -11.70 -8.23
CA SER A 54 7.68 -12.59 -9.28
C SER A 54 6.68 -13.73 -9.50
N SER A 55 6.30 -13.93 -10.75
CA SER A 55 5.55 -15.10 -11.22
C SER A 55 6.45 -16.14 -11.91
N GLU A 56 7.76 -15.92 -11.91
CA GLU A 56 8.73 -16.80 -12.56
C GLU A 56 8.83 -18.15 -11.85
N ILE A 57 8.89 -19.22 -12.66
CA ILE A 57 9.09 -20.59 -12.18
C ILE A 57 10.45 -21.09 -12.69
N VAL A 58 11.35 -21.45 -11.78
CA VAL A 58 12.68 -21.99 -12.12
C VAL A 58 12.83 -23.39 -11.57
N GLY A 59 13.11 -24.34 -12.44
CA GLY A 59 13.23 -25.76 -12.04
C GLY A 59 11.99 -26.32 -11.36
N GLY A 60 10.80 -25.86 -11.75
CA GLY A 60 9.52 -26.28 -11.18
C GLY A 60 9.17 -25.63 -9.83
N LYS A 61 9.96 -24.65 -9.38
CA LYS A 61 9.75 -23.92 -8.12
C LYS A 61 9.43 -22.45 -8.41
N PRO A 62 8.34 -21.88 -7.84
CA PRO A 62 8.07 -20.46 -7.98
C PRO A 62 9.12 -19.62 -7.23
N LYS A 63 9.56 -18.52 -7.82
CA LYS A 63 10.42 -17.53 -7.16
C LYS A 63 9.66 -16.63 -6.20
N GLY A 64 8.40 -16.37 -6.49
CA GLY A 64 7.52 -15.54 -5.68
C GLY A 64 6.08 -16.01 -5.71
N ILE A 65 5.21 -15.29 -5.02
CA ILE A 65 3.77 -15.58 -4.97
C ILE A 65 2.99 -14.93 -6.12
N GLY A 66 3.64 -14.11 -6.95
CA GLY A 66 3.06 -13.55 -8.18
C GLY A 66 1.86 -12.64 -7.94
N LEU A 67 1.96 -11.71 -6.97
CA LEU A 67 0.90 -10.72 -6.78
C LEU A 67 0.69 -9.94 -8.07
N SER A 68 -0.56 -9.76 -8.46
CA SER A 68 -1.00 -9.05 -9.67
C SER A 68 -1.65 -7.70 -9.39
N GLN A 69 -1.87 -7.38 -8.12
CA GLN A 69 -2.40 -6.10 -7.65
C GLN A 69 -1.65 -5.65 -6.39
N TRP A 70 -1.43 -4.35 -6.26
CA TRP A 70 -0.79 -3.76 -5.10
C TRP A 70 -1.58 -2.55 -4.59
N ARG A 71 -1.95 -2.56 -3.31
CA ARG A 71 -2.70 -1.47 -2.69
C ARG A 71 -1.73 -0.53 -2.00
N VAL A 72 -1.73 0.73 -2.40
CA VAL A 72 -0.75 1.76 -2.03
C VAL A 72 -1.39 2.78 -1.09
N ASN A 73 -0.79 2.99 0.08
CA ASN A 73 -1.27 3.97 1.05
C ASN A 73 -0.85 5.40 0.66
N LEU A 74 -1.82 6.30 0.52
CA LEU A 74 -1.58 7.73 0.48
C LEU A 74 -1.43 8.23 1.93
N GLY A 75 -0.20 8.27 2.43
CA GLY A 75 0.09 8.55 3.83
C GLY A 75 -0.22 9.98 4.24
N GLY A 76 -0.54 10.17 5.51
CA GLY A 76 -0.93 11.47 6.07
C GLY A 76 0.24 12.37 6.50
N GLY A 77 1.47 11.87 6.52
CA GLY A 77 2.64 12.69 6.88
C GLY A 77 3.16 12.52 8.31
N SER A 78 2.70 11.51 9.03
CA SER A 78 3.18 11.22 10.40
C SER A 78 4.69 10.92 10.47
N ALA A 79 5.31 10.47 9.37
CA ALA A 79 6.75 10.24 9.31
C ALA A 79 7.57 11.54 9.50
N ALA A 80 7.14 12.65 8.92
CA ALA A 80 7.79 13.96 9.08
C ALA A 80 7.66 14.50 10.51
N GLN A 81 6.62 14.10 11.24
CA GLN A 81 6.40 14.49 12.63
C GLN A 81 7.29 13.71 13.62
N GLY A 82 7.87 12.58 13.21
CA GLY A 82 8.71 11.76 14.07
C GLY A 82 8.00 11.32 15.35
N GLU A 83 8.63 11.50 16.52
CA GLU A 83 8.05 11.16 17.83
C GLU A 83 6.82 12.01 18.16
N ALA A 84 6.79 13.25 17.71
CA ALA A 84 5.64 14.12 17.88
C ALA A 84 4.38 13.64 17.15
N SER A 85 4.49 12.64 16.25
CA SER A 85 3.32 12.00 15.63
C SER A 85 2.43 11.28 16.64
N GLY A 86 2.97 10.86 17.79
CA GLY A 86 2.29 10.00 18.75
C GLY A 86 2.20 8.53 18.32
N ILE A 87 2.91 8.14 17.25
CA ILE A 87 2.99 6.77 16.75
C ILE A 87 4.37 6.21 17.15
N GLU A 88 4.41 5.25 18.07
CA GLU A 88 5.65 4.68 18.61
C GLU A 88 6.41 3.89 17.56
N ASP A 89 5.74 2.98 16.87
CA ASP A 89 6.33 2.14 15.85
C ASP A 89 6.67 2.96 14.60
N LYS A 90 7.97 3.15 14.36
CA LYS A 90 8.49 3.89 13.21
C LYS A 90 8.04 3.32 11.86
N SER A 91 7.83 1.99 11.78
CA SER A 91 7.38 1.34 10.54
C SER A 91 5.93 1.67 10.18
N ARG A 92 5.18 2.25 11.10
CA ARG A 92 3.79 2.68 10.92
C ARG A 92 3.64 4.18 10.67
N ARG A 93 4.73 4.94 10.73
CA ARG A 93 4.73 6.36 10.39
C ARG A 93 4.77 6.52 8.88
N ALA A 94 3.69 7.05 8.30
CA ALA A 94 3.56 7.19 6.86
C ALA A 94 4.07 8.53 6.36
N GLU A 95 4.79 8.54 5.23
CA GLU A 95 5.15 9.76 4.51
C GLU A 95 3.94 10.31 3.75
N SER A 96 3.94 11.61 3.45
CA SER A 96 3.01 12.29 2.56
C SER A 96 3.81 13.16 1.60
N TYR A 97 3.33 13.30 0.37
CA TYR A 97 3.91 14.28 -0.57
C TYR A 97 3.58 15.71 -0.17
N LEU A 98 2.47 15.92 0.57
CA LEU A 98 2.09 17.24 1.04
C LEU A 98 3.03 17.68 2.17
N THR A 99 3.60 18.87 2.00
CA THR A 99 4.48 19.52 2.99
C THR A 99 3.68 20.46 3.90
N ASP A 100 4.32 20.99 4.95
CA ASP A 100 3.64 21.87 5.91
C ASP A 100 3.27 23.24 5.32
N ASP A 101 3.94 23.66 4.25
CA ASP A 101 3.60 24.86 3.48
C ASP A 101 2.58 24.60 2.36
N LEU A 102 1.93 23.42 2.38
CA LEU A 102 0.89 23.00 1.44
C LEU A 102 1.34 22.90 -0.03
N THR A 103 2.63 22.63 -0.23
CA THR A 103 3.20 22.28 -1.53
C THR A 103 3.50 20.78 -1.61
N TYR A 104 3.88 20.28 -2.79
CA TYR A 104 4.24 18.87 -2.95
C TYR A 104 5.74 18.69 -3.06
N ASP A 105 6.27 17.79 -2.22
CA ASP A 105 7.62 17.26 -2.34
C ASP A 105 7.57 15.84 -2.92
N TRP A 106 7.76 15.74 -4.23
CA TRP A 106 7.71 14.47 -4.97
C TRP A 106 8.94 13.58 -4.76
N THR A 107 9.92 14.00 -3.98
CA THR A 107 11.06 13.16 -3.57
C THR A 107 10.73 12.25 -2.39
N ARG A 108 9.65 12.53 -1.69
CA ARG A 108 9.16 11.71 -0.57
C ARG A 108 8.58 10.37 -1.03
N CYS A 109 8.25 9.51 -0.08
CA CYS A 109 7.69 8.17 -0.31
C CYS A 109 8.63 7.25 -1.11
N GLU A 110 9.94 7.44 -1.00
CA GLU A 110 10.96 6.68 -1.72
C GLU A 110 10.82 5.17 -1.53
N GLY A 111 10.64 4.72 -0.28
CA GLY A 111 10.51 3.30 0.03
C GLY A 111 9.26 2.66 -0.56
N GLN A 112 8.14 3.38 -0.55
CA GLN A 112 6.88 2.97 -1.17
C GLN A 112 7.03 2.90 -2.70
N ARG A 113 7.64 3.92 -3.29
CA ARG A 113 7.91 3.96 -4.74
C ARG A 113 8.83 2.84 -5.19
N TYR A 114 9.83 2.49 -4.37
CA TYR A 114 10.67 1.33 -4.66
C TYR A 114 9.85 0.05 -4.85
N PHE A 115 8.88 -0.21 -3.96
CA PHE A 115 7.99 -1.37 -4.10
C PHE A 115 7.11 -1.28 -5.34
N MET A 116 6.61 -0.10 -5.68
CA MET A 116 5.80 0.12 -6.89
C MET A 116 6.62 -0.13 -8.17
N ASP A 117 7.84 0.39 -8.23
CA ASP A 117 8.75 0.18 -9.36
C ASP A 117 9.06 -1.30 -9.55
N ARG A 118 9.44 -1.98 -8.48
CA ARG A 118 9.73 -3.41 -8.52
C ARG A 118 8.50 -4.26 -8.87
N ALA A 119 7.33 -3.91 -8.35
CA ALA A 119 6.08 -4.55 -8.73
C ALA A 119 5.84 -4.45 -10.24
N LYS A 120 5.93 -3.24 -10.79
CA LYS A 120 5.79 -2.97 -12.22
C LYS A 120 6.80 -3.75 -13.07
N GLU A 121 8.09 -3.75 -12.69
CA GLU A 121 9.15 -4.49 -13.37
C GLU A 121 8.89 -6.01 -13.39
N LEU A 122 8.30 -6.55 -12.33
CA LEU A 122 7.98 -7.97 -12.16
C LEU A 122 6.59 -8.37 -12.68
N GLY A 123 5.89 -7.44 -13.37
CA GLY A 123 4.61 -7.71 -14.02
C GLY A 123 3.36 -7.32 -13.22
N CYS A 124 3.50 -6.81 -12.02
CA CYS A 124 2.39 -6.29 -11.21
C CYS A 124 2.24 -4.77 -11.43
N ASN A 125 1.64 -4.35 -12.55
CA ASN A 125 1.34 -2.94 -12.82
C ASN A 125 -0.16 -2.65 -12.68
N ASN A 126 -0.73 -2.96 -11.51
CA ASN A 126 -2.12 -2.66 -11.18
C ASN A 126 -2.19 -2.18 -9.74
N PHE A 127 -2.40 -0.89 -9.56
CA PHE A 127 -2.33 -0.23 -8.26
C PHE A 127 -3.69 0.29 -7.83
N VAL A 128 -4.03 0.02 -6.57
CA VAL A 128 -5.19 0.59 -5.89
C VAL A 128 -4.66 1.61 -4.88
N LEU A 129 -4.94 2.87 -5.06
CA LEU A 129 -4.60 3.89 -4.07
C LEU A 129 -5.66 3.90 -2.96
N PHE A 130 -5.24 4.09 -1.72
CA PHE A 130 -6.17 4.29 -0.62
C PHE A 130 -5.60 5.29 0.39
N SER A 131 -6.46 5.90 1.15
CA SER A 131 -6.06 6.74 2.27
C SER A 131 -6.50 6.10 3.58
N ASN A 132 -5.53 5.82 4.45
CA ASN A 132 -5.81 5.38 5.82
C ASN A 132 -6.06 6.55 6.75
N THR A 133 -5.50 7.73 6.42
CA THR A 133 -5.72 8.99 7.11
C THR A 133 -5.47 10.15 6.15
N PRO A 134 -6.22 11.26 6.25
CA PRO A 134 -5.94 12.46 5.48
C PRO A 134 -4.55 13.03 5.83
N PRO A 135 -3.97 13.88 4.98
CA PRO A 135 -2.81 14.69 5.36
C PRO A 135 -3.03 15.39 6.70
N VAL A 136 -2.03 15.32 7.59
CA VAL A 136 -2.14 15.84 8.95
C VAL A 136 -2.51 17.34 8.99
N GLN A 137 -2.15 18.08 7.94
CA GLN A 137 -2.48 19.50 7.77
C GLN A 137 -4.01 19.74 7.67
N TYR A 138 -4.78 18.74 7.25
CA TYR A 138 -6.23 18.83 7.04
C TYR A 138 -7.03 18.24 8.21
N THR A 139 -6.36 17.78 9.27
CA THR A 139 -6.99 17.08 10.38
C THR A 139 -7.25 17.98 11.59
N TYR A 140 -8.25 17.61 12.41
CA TYR A 140 -8.60 18.35 13.62
C TYR A 140 -7.47 18.44 14.65
N ASN A 141 -6.71 17.34 14.81
CA ASN A 141 -5.66 17.26 15.82
C ASN A 141 -4.24 17.37 15.25
N GLY A 142 -4.09 17.55 13.94
CA GLY A 142 -2.78 17.57 13.27
C GLY A 142 -2.04 16.23 13.31
N LYS A 143 -2.75 15.10 13.49
CA LYS A 143 -2.16 13.75 13.62
C LYS A 143 -2.69 12.79 12.59
N GLY A 144 -1.94 11.70 12.38
CA GLY A 144 -2.31 10.58 11.53
C GLY A 144 -3.30 9.60 12.17
N PHE A 145 -4.05 9.99 13.19
CA PHE A 145 -5.12 9.23 13.83
C PHE A 145 -6.18 10.16 14.41
N SER A 146 -7.41 9.67 14.52
CA SER A 146 -8.50 10.43 15.13
C SER A 146 -8.50 10.28 16.65
N ALA A 147 -8.70 11.37 17.37
CA ALA A 147 -8.99 11.41 18.82
C ALA A 147 -10.48 11.65 19.10
N ARG A 148 -11.37 11.48 18.11
CA ARG A 148 -12.77 11.87 18.13
C ARG A 148 -13.74 10.69 18.28
N GLY A 149 -13.33 9.62 18.99
CA GLY A 149 -14.21 8.49 19.29
C GLY A 149 -14.76 7.76 18.06
N GLY A 150 -13.96 7.57 17.02
CA GLY A 150 -14.36 6.91 15.77
C GLY A 150 -14.93 7.85 14.71
N LEU A 151 -15.08 9.14 15.01
CA LEU A 151 -15.46 10.13 14.00
C LEU A 151 -14.26 10.50 13.11
N SER A 152 -14.55 10.93 11.89
CA SER A 152 -13.54 11.40 10.93
C SER A 152 -12.66 12.50 11.53
N ASN A 153 -11.35 12.40 11.29
CA ASN A 153 -10.38 13.42 11.68
C ASN A 153 -10.24 14.53 10.64
N LEU A 154 -10.78 14.35 9.44
CA LEU A 154 -10.76 15.34 8.37
C LEU A 154 -11.73 16.47 8.67
N LYS A 155 -11.24 17.70 8.61
CA LYS A 155 -12.07 18.90 8.76
C LYS A 155 -12.93 19.10 7.51
N PRO A 156 -14.23 19.47 7.66
CA PRO A 156 -15.13 19.68 6.52
C PRO A 156 -14.63 20.71 5.51
N GLU A 157 -14.01 21.78 5.96
CA GLU A 157 -13.45 22.82 5.10
C GLU A 157 -12.31 22.32 4.18
N HIS A 158 -11.72 21.15 4.49
CA HIS A 158 -10.63 20.51 3.73
C HIS A 158 -11.08 19.30 2.90
N TYR A 159 -12.38 19.05 2.75
CA TYR A 159 -12.85 17.94 1.89
C TYR A 159 -12.38 18.09 0.45
N GLY A 160 -12.46 19.31 -0.10
CA GLY A 160 -11.98 19.62 -1.45
C GLY A 160 -10.47 19.49 -1.59
N ASP A 161 -9.72 20.00 -0.62
CA ASP A 161 -8.25 19.91 -0.60
C ASP A 161 -7.76 18.46 -0.54
N PHE A 162 -8.42 17.64 0.28
CA PHE A 162 -8.08 16.21 0.38
C PHE A 162 -8.40 15.46 -0.93
N ALA A 163 -9.55 15.73 -1.53
CA ALA A 163 -9.90 15.14 -2.83
C ALA A 163 -8.89 15.57 -3.91
N GLY A 164 -8.49 16.85 -3.92
CA GLY A 164 -7.44 17.38 -4.79
C GLY A 164 -6.11 16.66 -4.60
N TYR A 165 -5.65 16.49 -3.35
CA TYR A 165 -4.43 15.76 -3.04
C TYR A 165 -4.43 14.34 -3.60
N MET A 166 -5.52 13.58 -3.41
CA MET A 166 -5.63 12.22 -3.97
C MET A 166 -5.60 12.21 -5.49
N ALA A 167 -6.29 13.16 -6.12
CA ALA A 167 -6.32 13.29 -7.57
C ALA A 167 -4.93 13.66 -8.15
N ASP A 168 -4.21 14.57 -7.49
CA ASP A 168 -2.89 15.01 -7.92
C ASP A 168 -1.85 13.88 -7.82
N VAL A 169 -1.89 13.09 -6.73
CA VAL A 169 -1.01 11.92 -6.58
C VAL A 169 -1.34 10.86 -7.63
N ALA A 170 -2.63 10.59 -7.87
CA ALA A 170 -3.05 9.64 -8.90
C ALA A 170 -2.61 10.08 -10.30
N ALA A 171 -2.77 11.37 -10.63
CA ALA A 171 -2.33 11.95 -11.91
C ALA A 171 -0.80 11.86 -12.06
N ARG A 172 -0.06 12.17 -10.98
CA ARG A 172 1.40 12.04 -10.94
C ARG A 172 1.85 10.61 -11.23
N TYR A 173 1.30 9.64 -10.52
CA TYR A 173 1.64 8.22 -10.70
C TYR A 173 1.26 7.72 -12.10
N THR A 174 0.10 8.11 -12.61
CA THR A 174 -0.30 7.77 -13.98
C THR A 174 0.66 8.35 -15.01
N GLY A 175 1.08 9.61 -14.85
CA GLY A 175 2.08 10.26 -15.70
C GLY A 175 3.46 9.59 -15.67
N GLU A 176 3.80 8.89 -14.59
CA GLU A 176 5.03 8.11 -14.43
C GLU A 176 4.88 6.65 -14.91
N GLY A 177 3.72 6.29 -15.45
CA GLY A 177 3.47 4.99 -16.08
C GLY A 177 3.02 3.89 -15.11
N TYR A 178 2.52 4.24 -13.92
CA TYR A 178 1.79 3.31 -13.07
C TYR A 178 0.33 3.23 -13.50
N HIS A 179 -0.22 2.04 -13.61
CA HIS A 179 -1.64 1.86 -13.86
C HIS A 179 -2.44 1.93 -12.55
N ILE A 180 -3.08 3.07 -12.33
CA ILE A 180 -3.95 3.28 -11.17
C ILE A 180 -5.36 2.84 -11.54
N SER A 181 -5.80 1.71 -11.01
CA SER A 181 -7.12 1.13 -11.34
C SER A 181 -8.24 1.67 -10.46
N HIS A 182 -7.95 1.96 -9.21
CA HIS A 182 -8.96 2.42 -8.24
C HIS A 182 -8.34 3.38 -7.22
N ILE A 183 -9.21 4.23 -6.67
CA ILE A 183 -8.91 5.07 -5.50
C ILE A 183 -9.97 4.79 -4.44
N SER A 184 -9.54 4.42 -3.24
CA SER A 184 -10.38 4.29 -2.05
C SER A 184 -10.11 5.48 -1.13
N PRO A 185 -11.01 6.46 -1.05
CA PRO A 185 -10.76 7.69 -0.28
C PRO A 185 -10.81 7.48 1.22
N VAL A 186 -11.39 6.39 1.67
CA VAL A 186 -11.55 6.03 3.08
C VAL A 186 -11.25 4.55 3.26
N ASN A 187 -10.61 4.21 4.37
CA ASN A 187 -10.35 2.82 4.76
C ASN A 187 -11.29 2.38 5.88
#